data_77ef9c63239e5e67d50daf3c26212c99
#
_entry.id   77ef9c63239e5e67d50daf3c26212c99
#
_cell.length_a   1.000
_cell.length_b   1.000
_cell.length_c   1.000
_cell.angle_alpha   90.00
_cell.angle_beta   90.00
_cell.angle_gamma   90.00
#
_symmetry.space_group_name_H-M   'P 1'
#
loop_
_entity.id
_entity.type
_entity.pdbx_description
1 polymer ?
#
loop_
_entity_poly.entity_id
_entity_poly.type
_entity_poly.pdbx_seq_one_letter_code
_entity_poly.pdbx_strand_id
1 'polypeptide(L)'
;MSYQAPFVDAATSVDPVNRENTFISYYSYGSILGLALDLDLRSKGLNLDDFMKQVWNTFGKKEVSYTIKDLKESLTKYAGAEVADQFFGNYIYKSEMPKYAELFKTVGLKLSQDVDKGYFGASLKKNENSVQITSNPKIDSPAYNANLNSGDQITAVNENPISSMEDWEKIIKESKPGTVLNITYMR
;
A
#
# COMPACT_ATOMS: atom_id res chain seq x y z
N MET A 1 -6.33 3.10 -2.10
CA MET A 1 -6.29 1.74 -2.65
C MET A 1 -7.13 0.86 -1.77
N SER A 2 -8.15 0.20 -2.27
CA SER A 2 -8.79 -0.90 -1.55
C SER A 2 -7.93 -2.13 -1.78
N TYR A 3 -7.37 -2.71 -0.72
CA TYR A 3 -6.77 -4.03 -0.83
C TYR A 3 -7.87 -5.03 -1.17
N GLN A 4 -7.65 -5.86 -2.17
CA GLN A 4 -8.67 -6.79 -2.65
C GLN A 4 -8.86 -8.00 -1.73
N ALA A 5 -7.95 -8.23 -0.79
CA ALA A 5 -8.01 -9.34 0.16
C ALA A 5 -7.97 -8.87 1.63
N PRO A 6 -8.72 -9.52 2.53
CA PRO A 6 -8.58 -9.34 3.97
C PRO A 6 -7.15 -9.66 4.45
N PHE A 7 -6.74 -9.08 5.58
CA PHE A 7 -5.41 -9.34 6.13
C PHE A 7 -5.17 -10.82 6.42
N VAL A 8 -6.17 -11.53 6.92
CA VAL A 8 -6.09 -12.96 7.21
C VAL A 8 -5.76 -13.82 5.98
N ASP A 9 -6.11 -13.34 4.78
CA ASP A 9 -5.87 -14.05 3.51
C ASP A 9 -4.62 -13.56 2.79
N ALA A 10 -4.03 -12.45 3.20
CA ALA A 10 -2.88 -11.82 2.52
C ALA A 10 -1.66 -12.75 2.43
N ALA A 11 -1.42 -13.59 3.44
CA ALA A 11 -0.30 -14.52 3.48
C ALA A 11 -0.46 -15.72 2.53
N THR A 12 -1.69 -16.04 2.14
CA THR A 12 -2.02 -17.21 1.30
C THR A 12 -2.32 -16.84 -0.14
N SER A 13 -2.53 -15.56 -0.44
CA SER A 13 -2.83 -15.05 -1.78
C SER A 13 -1.55 -15.02 -2.62
N VAL A 14 -1.38 -15.99 -3.52
CA VAL A 14 -0.24 -16.08 -4.43
C VAL A 14 -0.72 -16.22 -5.88
N ASP A 15 -0.44 -15.21 -6.70
CA ASP A 15 -0.58 -15.27 -8.15
C ASP A 15 0.82 -15.15 -8.77
N PRO A 16 1.40 -16.21 -9.34
CA PRO A 16 2.74 -16.17 -9.90
C PRO A 16 2.85 -15.31 -11.16
N VAL A 17 1.75 -15.11 -11.90
CA VAL A 17 1.75 -14.36 -13.16
C VAL A 17 1.59 -12.86 -12.95
N ASN A 18 0.71 -12.46 -12.01
CA ASN A 18 0.39 -11.06 -11.73
C ASN A 18 0.71 -10.67 -10.29
N ARG A 19 1.81 -11.21 -9.76
CA ARG A 19 2.21 -11.03 -8.36
C ARG A 19 2.29 -9.56 -7.94
N GLU A 20 2.83 -8.70 -8.81
CA GLU A 20 3.01 -7.27 -8.50
C GLU A 20 1.69 -6.53 -8.22
N ASN A 21 0.58 -7.02 -8.80
CA ASN A 21 -0.74 -6.45 -8.62
C ASN A 21 -1.62 -7.19 -7.59
N THR A 22 -1.29 -8.44 -7.27
CA THR A 22 -2.13 -9.30 -6.42
C THR A 22 -1.49 -9.63 -5.08
N PHE A 23 -0.15 -9.64 -5.00
CA PHE A 23 0.55 -9.93 -3.76
C PHE A 23 0.62 -8.70 -2.87
N ILE A 24 0.12 -8.86 -1.65
CA ILE A 24 0.28 -7.90 -0.58
C ILE A 24 1.20 -8.51 0.46
N SER A 25 2.36 -7.89 0.70
CA SER A 25 3.24 -8.33 1.78
C SER A 25 2.52 -8.21 3.11
N TYR A 26 2.29 -9.35 3.78
CA TYR A 26 1.67 -9.35 5.10
C TYR A 26 2.53 -8.62 6.16
N TYR A 27 3.84 -8.51 5.95
CA TYR A 27 4.72 -7.66 6.79
C TYR A 27 4.35 -6.19 6.65
N SER A 28 4.29 -5.66 5.42
CA SER A 28 3.93 -4.26 5.18
C SER A 28 2.48 -3.98 5.58
N TYR A 29 1.57 -4.89 5.26
CA TYR A 29 0.16 -4.75 5.61
C TYR A 29 -0.04 -4.81 7.13
N GLY A 30 0.58 -5.78 7.80
CA GLY A 30 0.54 -5.89 9.26
C GLY A 30 1.15 -4.66 9.95
N SER A 31 2.28 -4.15 9.43
CA SER A 31 2.91 -2.93 9.96
C SER A 31 1.99 -1.72 9.92
N ILE A 32 1.32 -1.47 8.79
CA ILE A 32 0.39 -0.32 8.70
C ILE A 32 -0.87 -0.53 9.55
N LEU A 33 -1.40 -1.75 9.67
CA LEU A 33 -2.52 -2.03 10.57
C LEU A 33 -2.12 -1.88 12.03
N GLY A 34 -0.91 -2.32 12.40
CA GLY A 34 -0.34 -2.11 13.75
C GLY A 34 -0.21 -0.62 14.08
N LEU A 35 0.28 0.19 13.12
CA LEU A 35 0.34 1.65 13.27
C LEU A 35 -1.06 2.25 13.47
N ALA A 36 -2.06 1.81 12.70
CA ALA A 36 -3.42 2.29 12.85
C ALA A 36 -4.01 1.98 14.23
N LEU A 37 -3.77 0.75 14.72
CA LEU A 37 -4.19 0.36 16.07
C LEU A 37 -3.51 1.21 17.14
N ASP A 38 -2.19 1.42 17.05
CA ASP A 38 -1.46 2.24 18.02
C ASP A 38 -1.97 3.68 18.06
N LEU A 39 -2.20 4.30 16.88
CA LEU A 39 -2.74 5.65 16.80
C LEU A 39 -4.16 5.75 17.37
N ASP A 40 -5.02 4.77 17.11
CA ASP A 40 -6.37 4.73 17.68
C ASP A 40 -6.32 4.54 19.21
N LEU A 41 -5.48 3.64 19.71
CA LEU A 41 -5.26 3.45 21.15
C LEU A 41 -4.74 4.74 21.81
N ARG A 42 -3.76 5.42 21.21
CA ARG A 42 -3.21 6.69 21.74
C ARG A 42 -4.25 7.79 21.81
N SER A 43 -5.17 7.84 20.88
CA SER A 43 -6.31 8.79 20.93
C SER A 43 -7.21 8.61 22.17
N LYS A 44 -7.13 7.44 22.80
CA LYS A 44 -7.88 7.03 23.99
C LYS A 44 -7.01 6.95 25.27
N GLY A 45 -5.76 7.46 25.20
CA GLY A 45 -4.82 7.41 26.33
C GLY A 45 -4.20 6.03 26.58
N LEU A 46 -4.34 5.10 25.63
CA LEU A 46 -3.75 3.75 25.63
C LEU A 46 -2.59 3.70 24.63
N ASN A 47 -1.92 2.54 24.49
CA ASN A 47 -0.88 2.33 23.48
C ASN A 47 -0.74 0.84 23.12
N LEU A 48 -0.12 0.58 21.97
CA LEU A 48 0.08 -0.79 21.49
C LEU A 48 1.11 -1.56 22.34
N ASP A 49 2.12 -0.89 22.89
CA ASP A 49 3.17 -1.55 23.67
C ASP A 49 2.61 -2.22 24.91
N ASP A 50 1.70 -1.56 25.62
CA ASP A 50 1.09 -2.11 26.83
C ASP A 50 0.08 -3.21 26.49
N PHE A 51 -0.64 -3.08 25.36
CA PHE A 51 -1.45 -4.18 24.83
C PHE A 51 -0.59 -5.40 24.51
N MET A 52 0.53 -5.23 23.83
CA MET A 52 1.46 -6.33 23.52
C MET A 52 2.04 -6.98 24.77
N LYS A 53 2.38 -6.19 25.81
CA LYS A 53 2.79 -6.74 27.13
C LYS A 53 1.69 -7.55 27.79
N GLN A 54 0.42 -7.09 27.68
CA GLN A 54 -0.72 -7.85 28.20
C GLN A 54 -0.87 -9.20 27.49
N VAL A 55 -0.79 -9.20 26.13
CA VAL A 55 -0.84 -10.43 25.34
C VAL A 55 0.32 -11.37 25.72
N TRP A 56 1.55 -10.83 25.85
CA TRP A 56 2.71 -11.59 26.28
C TRP A 56 2.51 -12.23 27.66
N ASN A 57 2.05 -11.47 28.65
CA ASN A 57 1.81 -12.00 30.00
C ASN A 57 0.68 -13.04 30.05
N THR A 58 -0.29 -12.92 29.15
CA THR A 58 -1.45 -13.84 29.11
C THR A 58 -1.09 -15.16 28.44
N PHE A 59 -0.38 -15.12 27.32
CA PHE A 59 -0.09 -16.27 26.47
C PHE A 59 1.40 -16.60 26.38
N GLY A 60 2.23 -15.67 25.88
CA GLY A 60 3.62 -15.91 25.55
C GLY A 60 4.46 -16.36 26.74
N LYS A 61 4.40 -15.65 27.87
CA LYS A 61 5.14 -16.00 29.10
C LYS A 61 4.75 -17.38 29.66
N LYS A 62 3.55 -17.83 29.36
CA LYS A 62 3.03 -19.13 29.83
C LYS A 62 3.15 -20.22 28.78
N GLU A 63 3.70 -19.89 27.59
CA GLU A 63 3.81 -20.79 26.44
C GLU A 63 2.46 -21.41 26.02
N VAL A 64 1.37 -20.64 26.14
CA VAL A 64 0.03 -21.06 25.76
C VAL A 64 -0.27 -20.57 24.34
N SER A 65 -0.71 -21.46 23.49
CA SER A 65 -1.16 -21.12 22.13
C SER A 65 -2.39 -20.22 22.19
N TYR A 66 -2.52 -19.30 21.22
CA TYR A 66 -3.66 -18.40 21.09
C TYR A 66 -4.14 -18.31 19.64
N THR A 67 -5.39 -17.96 19.48
CA THR A 67 -6.07 -17.74 18.21
C THR A 67 -6.31 -16.26 17.94
N ILE A 68 -6.77 -15.93 16.74
CA ILE A 68 -7.21 -14.55 16.41
C ILE A 68 -8.37 -14.12 17.33
N LYS A 69 -9.26 -15.07 17.69
CA LYS A 69 -10.36 -14.80 18.62
C LYS A 69 -9.85 -14.40 20.01
N ASP A 70 -8.83 -15.09 20.52
CA ASP A 70 -8.23 -14.77 21.82
C ASP A 70 -7.56 -13.38 21.81
N LEU A 71 -6.94 -12.99 20.68
CA LEU A 71 -6.40 -11.63 20.50
C LEU A 71 -7.51 -10.58 20.47
N LYS A 72 -8.63 -10.84 19.79
CA LYS A 72 -9.80 -9.95 19.79
C LYS A 72 -10.36 -9.79 21.20
N GLU A 73 -10.53 -10.88 21.94
CA GLU A 73 -10.99 -10.83 23.34
C GLU A 73 -10.01 -10.06 24.25
N SER A 74 -8.70 -10.22 24.01
CA SER A 74 -7.69 -9.46 24.74
C SER A 74 -7.76 -7.97 24.45
N LEU A 75 -7.96 -7.57 23.19
CA LEU A 75 -8.14 -6.19 22.79
C LEU A 75 -9.46 -5.61 23.35
N THR A 76 -10.53 -6.42 23.39
CA THR A 76 -11.80 -6.04 24.02
C THR A 76 -11.61 -5.70 25.50
N LYS A 77 -10.85 -6.51 26.24
CA LYS A 77 -10.56 -6.28 27.66
C LYS A 77 -9.66 -5.06 27.88
N TYR A 78 -8.76 -4.77 26.94
CA TYR A 78 -7.80 -3.68 27.05
C TYR A 78 -8.40 -2.32 26.64
N ALA A 79 -9.10 -2.25 25.51
CA ALA A 79 -9.52 -1.01 24.88
C ALA A 79 -11.04 -0.88 24.68
N GLY A 80 -11.82 -1.91 25.05
CA GLY A 80 -13.26 -1.95 24.86
C GLY A 80 -13.72 -2.67 23.58
N ALA A 81 -14.98 -3.06 23.57
CA ALA A 81 -15.57 -3.84 22.49
C ALA A 81 -15.60 -3.07 21.17
N GLU A 82 -15.89 -1.79 21.19
CA GLU A 82 -15.98 -0.94 19.99
C GLU A 82 -14.65 -0.95 19.21
N VAL A 83 -13.52 -0.73 19.89
CA VAL A 83 -12.19 -0.76 19.27
C VAL A 83 -11.87 -2.14 18.69
N ALA A 84 -12.13 -3.19 19.47
CA ALA A 84 -11.85 -4.56 19.04
C ALA A 84 -12.74 -4.98 17.86
N ASP A 85 -14.03 -4.67 17.88
CA ASP A 85 -14.96 -5.01 16.81
C ASP A 85 -14.64 -4.25 15.53
N GLN A 86 -14.30 -2.97 15.61
CA GLN A 86 -13.86 -2.18 14.46
C GLN A 86 -12.56 -2.71 13.87
N PHE A 87 -11.53 -2.93 14.71
CA PHE A 87 -10.23 -3.36 14.24
C PHE A 87 -10.29 -4.74 13.60
N PHE A 88 -10.82 -5.74 14.31
CA PHE A 88 -10.89 -7.11 13.78
C PHE A 88 -11.95 -7.24 12.68
N GLY A 89 -13.13 -6.65 12.87
CA GLY A 89 -14.23 -6.76 11.92
C GLY A 89 -13.94 -6.12 10.57
N ASN A 90 -13.37 -4.90 10.56
CA ASN A 90 -13.19 -4.14 9.33
C ASN A 90 -11.81 -4.32 8.71
N TYR A 91 -10.74 -4.45 9.53
CA TYR A 91 -9.38 -4.39 9.01
C TYR A 91 -8.68 -5.77 8.98
N ILE A 92 -9.10 -6.72 9.83
CA ILE A 92 -8.53 -8.07 9.84
C ILE A 92 -9.36 -9.04 8.99
N TYR A 93 -10.68 -9.07 9.18
CA TYR A 93 -11.58 -9.98 8.49
C TYR A 93 -12.18 -9.43 7.20
N LYS A 94 -12.11 -8.12 6.99
CA LYS A 94 -12.48 -7.44 5.74
C LYS A 94 -11.29 -6.67 5.20
N SER A 95 -11.41 -6.15 4.00
CA SER A 95 -10.38 -5.37 3.30
C SER A 95 -10.56 -3.85 3.44
N GLU A 96 -11.25 -3.40 4.48
CA GLU A 96 -11.39 -1.97 4.75
C GLU A 96 -10.05 -1.39 5.22
N MET A 97 -9.77 -0.16 4.82
CA MET A 97 -8.55 0.53 5.23
C MET A 97 -8.83 1.54 6.34
N PRO A 98 -7.97 1.60 7.38
CA PRO A 98 -8.06 2.65 8.39
C PRO A 98 -7.96 4.05 7.76
N LYS A 99 -8.67 5.01 8.36
CA LYS A 99 -8.65 6.42 7.92
C LYS A 99 -7.39 7.12 8.43
N TYR A 100 -6.24 6.81 7.82
CA TYR A 100 -4.94 7.32 8.27
C TYR A 100 -4.87 8.83 8.39
N ALA A 101 -5.51 9.59 7.49
CA ALA A 101 -5.51 11.05 7.58
C ALA A 101 -6.17 11.56 8.88
N GLU A 102 -7.16 10.85 9.40
CA GLU A 102 -7.81 11.16 10.67
C GLU A 102 -6.94 10.71 11.85
N LEU A 103 -6.40 9.49 11.78
CA LEU A 103 -5.52 8.95 12.81
C LEU A 103 -4.26 9.79 13.00
N PHE A 104 -3.59 10.21 11.94
CA PHE A 104 -2.40 11.08 12.04
C PHE A 104 -2.70 12.44 12.67
N LYS A 105 -3.91 12.99 12.46
CA LYS A 105 -4.30 14.24 13.13
C LYS A 105 -4.30 14.13 14.64
N THR A 106 -4.63 12.95 15.20
CA THR A 106 -4.67 12.75 16.66
C THR A 106 -3.29 12.93 17.33
N VAL A 107 -2.22 12.77 16.56
CA VAL A 107 -0.83 12.96 17.01
C VAL A 107 -0.17 14.19 16.39
N GLY A 108 -0.95 15.13 15.86
CA GLY A 108 -0.46 16.41 15.33
C GLY A 108 0.19 16.31 13.95
N LEU A 109 0.03 15.21 13.23
CA LEU A 109 0.56 15.02 11.89
C LEU A 109 -0.51 15.23 10.82
N LYS A 110 -0.11 15.77 9.67
CA LYS A 110 -0.96 15.92 8.48
C LYS A 110 -0.49 14.98 7.39
N LEU A 111 -1.33 14.02 7.01
CA LEU A 111 -1.12 13.22 5.82
C LEU A 111 -1.67 14.00 4.62
N SER A 112 -0.83 14.25 3.62
CA SER A 112 -1.23 14.90 2.36
C SER A 112 -0.63 14.16 1.18
N GLN A 113 -1.34 14.23 0.05
CA GLN A 113 -0.84 13.72 -1.22
C GLN A 113 -0.27 14.90 -2.02
N ASP A 114 0.89 14.70 -2.66
CA ASP A 114 1.40 15.63 -3.66
C ASP A 114 0.57 15.45 -4.94
N VAL A 115 -0.33 16.40 -5.16
CA VAL A 115 -1.27 16.36 -6.31
C VAL A 115 -0.72 17.06 -7.54
N ASP A 116 0.47 17.66 -7.45
CA ASP A 116 1.06 18.45 -8.54
C ASP A 116 2.01 17.64 -9.41
N LYS A 117 2.31 16.38 -9.05
CA LYS A 117 3.19 15.50 -9.82
C LYS A 117 2.42 14.49 -10.65
N GLY A 118 2.86 14.34 -11.90
CA GLY A 118 2.40 13.26 -12.76
C GLY A 118 2.79 11.89 -12.21
N TYR A 119 1.91 10.92 -12.37
CA TYR A 119 2.11 9.53 -11.97
C TYR A 119 1.95 8.62 -13.19
N PHE A 120 2.93 7.76 -13.46
CA PHE A 120 2.92 6.83 -14.60
C PHE A 120 2.43 5.43 -14.22
N GLY A 121 2.91 4.90 -13.10
CA GLY A 121 2.45 3.64 -12.54
C GLY A 121 3.24 2.40 -12.93
N ALA A 122 4.44 2.56 -13.50
CA ALA A 122 5.38 1.48 -13.76
C ALA A 122 6.81 1.94 -13.48
N SER A 123 7.70 0.98 -13.17
CA SER A 123 9.14 1.21 -13.04
C SER A 123 9.79 1.25 -14.41
N LEU A 124 10.77 2.11 -14.58
CA LEU A 124 11.48 2.33 -15.82
C LEU A 124 12.99 2.23 -15.64
N LYS A 125 13.69 1.85 -16.69
CA LYS A 125 15.18 1.93 -16.75
C LYS A 125 15.61 2.39 -18.14
N LYS A 126 16.82 2.96 -18.22
CA LYS A 126 17.48 3.24 -19.49
C LYS A 126 17.76 1.93 -20.23
N ASN A 127 17.53 1.93 -21.54
CA ASN A 127 17.89 0.83 -22.45
C ASN A 127 18.39 1.43 -23.78
N GLU A 128 19.71 1.33 -24.03
CA GLU A 128 20.35 1.91 -25.23
C GLU A 128 19.84 3.31 -25.59
N ASN A 129 18.98 3.42 -26.62
CA ASN A 129 18.39 4.66 -27.11
C ASN A 129 16.89 4.76 -26.77
N SER A 130 16.45 4.17 -25.67
CA SER A 130 15.05 4.14 -25.22
C SER A 130 14.94 4.05 -23.71
N VAL A 131 13.72 4.11 -23.20
CA VAL A 131 13.39 3.84 -21.80
C VAL A 131 12.50 2.60 -21.74
N GLN A 132 12.95 1.55 -21.04
CA GLN A 132 12.23 0.30 -20.94
C GLN A 132 11.40 0.21 -19.66
N ILE A 133 10.17 -0.27 -19.79
CA ILE A 133 9.30 -0.62 -18.67
C ILE A 133 9.82 -1.93 -18.05
N THR A 134 10.10 -1.92 -16.74
CA THR A 134 10.72 -3.05 -16.01
C THR A 134 9.82 -3.74 -15.01
N SER A 135 8.64 -3.15 -14.73
CA SER A 135 7.63 -3.77 -13.86
C SER A 135 6.29 -3.83 -14.59
N ASN A 136 5.42 -4.75 -14.18
CA ASN A 136 4.04 -4.70 -14.61
C ASN A 136 3.40 -3.38 -14.14
N PRO A 137 2.70 -2.65 -15.02
CA PRO A 137 1.97 -1.45 -14.63
C PRO A 137 0.95 -1.76 -13.53
N LYS A 138 0.87 -0.87 -12.56
CA LYS A 138 -0.13 -0.99 -11.49
C LYS A 138 -1.54 -0.84 -12.06
N ILE A 139 -2.46 -1.67 -11.61
CA ILE A 139 -3.88 -1.60 -11.98
C ILE A 139 -4.40 -0.17 -11.80
N ASP A 140 -5.21 0.30 -12.74
CA ASP A 140 -5.78 1.65 -12.80
C ASP A 140 -4.76 2.80 -12.94
N SER A 141 -3.49 2.50 -13.17
CA SER A 141 -2.49 3.52 -13.48
C SER A 141 -2.57 3.98 -14.95
N PRO A 142 -2.04 5.16 -15.28
CA PRO A 142 -1.96 5.62 -16.69
C PRO A 142 -1.26 4.62 -17.62
N ALA A 143 -0.15 4.01 -17.19
CA ALA A 143 0.54 2.99 -17.97
C ALA A 143 -0.32 1.74 -18.19
N TYR A 144 -1.07 1.30 -17.17
CA TYR A 144 -1.99 0.17 -17.27
C TYR A 144 -3.13 0.46 -18.25
N ASN A 145 -3.77 1.62 -18.12
CA ASN A 145 -4.89 2.04 -18.97
C ASN A 145 -4.46 2.28 -20.43
N ALA A 146 -3.17 2.56 -20.64
CA ALA A 146 -2.57 2.66 -21.99
C ALA A 146 -2.16 1.29 -22.57
N ASN A 147 -2.46 0.16 -21.91
CA ASN A 147 -2.08 -1.20 -22.31
C ASN A 147 -0.57 -1.40 -22.49
N LEU A 148 0.24 -0.67 -21.73
CA LEU A 148 1.67 -0.88 -21.69
C LEU A 148 2.00 -2.08 -20.80
N ASN A 149 3.10 -2.77 -21.10
CA ASN A 149 3.55 -3.97 -20.37
C ASN A 149 5.02 -3.90 -19.98
N SER A 150 5.40 -4.73 -19.04
CA SER A 150 6.82 -4.98 -18.75
C SER A 150 7.52 -5.49 -20.00
N GLY A 151 8.68 -4.90 -20.32
CA GLY A 151 9.44 -5.18 -21.52
C GLY A 151 9.27 -4.14 -22.63
N ASP A 152 8.16 -3.42 -22.66
CA ASP A 152 7.93 -2.37 -23.68
C ASP A 152 9.01 -1.28 -23.61
N GLN A 153 9.46 -0.82 -24.76
CA GLN A 153 10.49 0.20 -24.91
C GLN A 153 9.87 1.48 -25.41
N ILE A 154 9.83 2.50 -24.59
CA ILE A 154 9.32 3.84 -24.95
C ILE A 154 10.39 4.54 -25.77
N THR A 155 10.05 4.92 -26.99
CA THR A 155 10.97 5.57 -27.96
C THR A 155 10.64 7.04 -28.20
N ALA A 156 9.38 7.45 -27.97
CA ALA A 156 8.99 8.86 -28.05
C ALA A 156 7.79 9.17 -27.15
N VAL A 157 7.65 10.42 -26.74
CA VAL A 157 6.47 10.97 -26.07
C VAL A 157 6.08 12.27 -26.77
N ASN A 158 4.80 12.39 -27.20
CA ASN A 158 4.29 13.52 -27.99
C ASN A 158 5.21 13.84 -29.18
N GLU A 159 5.61 12.78 -29.92
CA GLU A 159 6.52 12.85 -31.08
C GLU A 159 7.98 13.25 -30.74
N ASN A 160 8.30 13.62 -29.51
CA ASN A 160 9.66 13.90 -29.06
C ASN A 160 10.38 12.59 -28.72
N PRO A 161 11.54 12.32 -29.35
CA PRO A 161 12.33 11.11 -29.04
C PRO A 161 12.73 11.08 -27.57
N ILE A 162 12.69 9.86 -26.98
CA ILE A 162 13.16 9.57 -25.62
C ILE A 162 14.33 8.61 -25.72
N SER A 163 15.50 9.07 -25.29
CA SER A 163 16.74 8.30 -25.31
C SER A 163 17.38 8.09 -23.94
N SER A 164 16.87 8.77 -22.92
CA SER A 164 17.41 8.73 -21.57
C SER A 164 16.32 8.80 -20.51
N MET A 165 16.68 8.47 -19.26
CA MET A 165 15.79 8.68 -18.11
C MET A 165 15.55 10.15 -17.84
N GLU A 166 16.54 11.01 -18.10
CA GLU A 166 16.47 12.45 -17.95
C GLU A 166 15.40 13.07 -18.88
N ASP A 167 15.32 12.58 -20.15
CA ASP A 167 14.28 13.02 -21.08
C ASP A 167 12.87 12.67 -20.54
N TRP A 168 12.72 11.44 -20.05
CA TRP A 168 11.47 10.98 -19.45
C TRP A 168 11.10 11.79 -18.20
N GLU A 169 12.04 11.93 -17.26
CA GLU A 169 11.81 12.64 -15.99
C GLU A 169 11.44 14.10 -16.22
N LYS A 170 12.07 14.76 -17.21
CA LYS A 170 11.75 16.12 -17.60
C LYS A 170 10.29 16.23 -18.07
N ILE A 171 9.84 15.34 -18.97
CA ILE A 171 8.47 15.34 -19.49
C ILE A 171 7.48 15.12 -18.34
N ILE A 172 7.70 14.14 -17.48
CA ILE A 172 6.80 13.86 -16.35
C ILE A 172 6.76 15.02 -15.36
N LYS A 173 7.89 15.65 -15.09
CA LYS A 173 7.96 16.82 -14.19
C LYS A 173 7.25 18.05 -14.74
N GLU A 174 7.30 18.26 -16.05
CA GLU A 174 6.61 19.37 -16.75
C GLU A 174 5.12 19.08 -16.98
N SER A 175 4.71 17.82 -16.90
CA SER A 175 3.31 17.39 -17.10
C SER A 175 2.50 17.55 -15.81
N LYS A 176 1.37 18.21 -15.90
CA LYS A 176 0.41 18.28 -14.81
C LYS A 176 -0.44 17.00 -14.74
N PRO A 177 -0.93 16.61 -13.56
CA PRO A 177 -1.92 15.54 -13.45
C PRO A 177 -3.10 15.76 -14.40
N GLY A 178 -3.51 14.71 -15.12
CA GLY A 178 -4.55 14.78 -16.16
C GLY A 178 -4.04 15.16 -17.55
N THR A 179 -2.75 15.50 -17.72
CA THR A 179 -2.18 15.71 -19.07
C THR A 179 -2.17 14.40 -19.85
N VAL A 180 -2.72 14.42 -21.06
CA VAL A 180 -2.66 13.27 -21.98
C VAL A 180 -1.31 13.27 -22.68
N LEU A 181 -0.58 12.17 -22.61
CA LEU A 181 0.69 11.94 -23.30
C LEU A 181 0.52 10.84 -24.34
N ASN A 182 0.91 11.11 -25.58
CA ASN A 182 0.97 10.11 -26.65
C ASN A 182 2.32 9.39 -26.57
N ILE A 183 2.31 8.09 -26.34
CA ILE A 183 3.51 7.29 -26.16
C ILE A 183 3.73 6.41 -27.40
N THR A 184 4.89 6.54 -28.04
CA THR A 184 5.37 5.61 -29.07
C THR A 184 6.30 4.60 -28.39
N TYR A 185 6.02 3.31 -28.62
CA TYR A 185 6.79 2.22 -28.01
C TYR A 185 7.00 1.05 -28.95
N MET A 186 8.00 0.21 -28.66
CA MET A 186 8.25 -1.09 -29.29
C MET A 186 8.00 -2.20 -28.25
N ARG A 187 7.41 -3.30 -28.74
CA ARG A 187 7.13 -4.49 -27.92
C ARG A 187 7.94 -5.67 -28.39
#